data_ae329f99b62787aebccb3821f4d6ca9a
#
_entry.id   ae329f99b62787aebccb3821f4d6ca9a
#
_cell.length_a   1.000
_cell.length_b   1.000
_cell.length_c   1.000
_cell.angle_alpha   90.00
_cell.angle_beta   90.00
_cell.angle_gamma   90.00
#
_symmetry.space_group_name_H-M   'P 1'
#
loop_
_entity.id
_entity.type
_entity.pdbx_description
1 polymer ?
#
loop_
_entity_poly.entity_id
_entity_poly.type
_entity_poly.pdbx_seq_one_letter_code
_entity_poly.pdbx_strand_id
1 'polypeptide(L)'
;MSGLRLNLGCGMNRLDGYVNVDRHGEPDLRHDLEVVPWPWPDDSVGEVLLKHVLEHLGRDPIVYLEIMKELYRVCHDGAIIRIVVPHHRHEHFFNDPTHVRAVTAEGMTLFSQRLNRHWIAQGFSHSPLGIYLGIDFELIEMKLQPSELWYRLHPQLPVDAGALMQQSALYNNLIEEVQMTLRPVKPAGRGPR
;
A
#
# COMPACT_ATOMS: atom_id res chain seq x y z
N MET A 1 6.74 1.88 -22.23
CA MET A 1 6.91 0.41 -22.37
C MET A 1 6.02 -0.23 -21.33
N SER A 2 5.22 -1.23 -21.72
CA SER A 2 4.43 -1.98 -20.75
C SER A 2 5.39 -2.88 -19.95
N GLY A 3 5.69 -2.54 -18.72
CA GLY A 3 6.47 -3.37 -17.81
C GLY A 3 5.71 -4.63 -17.37
N LEU A 4 6.36 -5.49 -16.60
CA LEU A 4 5.73 -6.65 -15.96
C LEU A 4 4.57 -6.19 -15.06
N ARG A 5 3.58 -7.05 -14.91
CA ARG A 5 2.46 -6.86 -13.96
C ARG A 5 2.56 -7.94 -12.90
N LEU A 6 2.63 -7.56 -11.64
CA LEU A 6 2.82 -8.47 -10.51
C LEU A 6 1.58 -8.48 -9.61
N ASN A 7 1.10 -9.68 -9.27
CA ASN A 7 0.11 -9.92 -8.23
C ASN A 7 0.83 -10.57 -7.04
N LEU A 8 1.27 -9.74 -6.12
CA LEU A 8 2.11 -10.13 -4.97
C LEU A 8 1.24 -10.60 -3.82
N GLY A 9 1.55 -11.77 -3.24
CA GLY A 9 0.73 -12.42 -2.23
C GLY A 9 -0.61 -12.87 -2.79
N CYS A 10 -0.60 -13.50 -3.97
CA CYS A 10 -1.82 -13.83 -4.71
C CYS A 10 -2.74 -14.83 -4.00
N GLY A 11 -2.22 -15.64 -3.08
CA GLY A 11 -2.97 -16.72 -2.46
C GLY A 11 -3.67 -17.59 -3.52
N MET A 12 -4.99 -17.72 -3.36
CA MET A 12 -5.85 -18.43 -4.33
C MET A 12 -6.38 -17.51 -5.45
N ASN A 13 -6.15 -16.20 -5.37
CA ASN A 13 -6.68 -15.19 -6.30
C ASN A 13 -5.69 -14.88 -7.42
N ARG A 14 -5.48 -15.85 -8.30
CA ARG A 14 -4.63 -15.66 -9.48
C ARG A 14 -5.32 -14.74 -10.50
N LEU A 15 -4.53 -13.88 -11.14
CA LEU A 15 -5.00 -12.94 -12.14
C LEU A 15 -4.34 -13.22 -13.49
N ASP A 16 -5.15 -13.29 -14.54
CA ASP A 16 -4.66 -13.42 -15.92
C ASP A 16 -3.88 -12.16 -16.33
N GLY A 17 -2.76 -12.37 -17.00
CA GLY A 17 -1.89 -11.28 -17.45
C GLY A 17 -0.99 -10.67 -16.36
N TYR A 18 -0.98 -11.24 -15.15
CA TYR A 18 -0.02 -10.94 -14.08
C TYR A 18 0.89 -12.13 -13.83
N VAL A 19 2.09 -11.86 -13.35
CA VAL A 19 2.91 -12.86 -12.67
C VAL A 19 2.36 -12.97 -11.25
N ASN A 20 1.71 -14.09 -10.93
CA ASN A 20 1.13 -14.37 -9.62
C ASN A 20 2.21 -14.93 -8.69
N VAL A 21 2.46 -14.23 -7.59
CA VAL A 21 3.57 -14.50 -6.67
C VAL A 21 3.04 -14.78 -5.28
N ASP A 22 3.48 -15.87 -4.68
CA ASP A 22 3.18 -16.21 -3.29
C ASP A 22 4.26 -17.14 -2.73
N ARG A 23 4.38 -17.21 -1.41
CA ARG A 23 5.24 -18.22 -0.76
C ARG A 23 4.54 -19.57 -0.61
N HIS A 24 3.22 -19.60 -0.70
CA HIS A 24 2.37 -20.77 -0.54
C HIS A 24 1.54 -21.05 -1.80
N GLY A 25 0.80 -22.17 -1.81
CA GLY A 25 -0.10 -22.53 -2.90
C GLY A 25 0.63 -22.87 -4.21
N GLU A 26 0.00 -22.55 -5.34
CA GLU A 26 0.49 -22.81 -6.71
C GLU A 26 0.60 -21.49 -7.51
N PRO A 27 1.48 -20.56 -7.12
CA PRO A 27 1.71 -19.32 -7.85
C PRO A 27 2.52 -19.59 -9.14
N ASP A 28 2.59 -18.58 -10.03
CA ASP A 28 3.50 -18.62 -11.18
C ASP A 28 4.97 -18.55 -10.73
N LEU A 29 5.22 -17.79 -9.66
CA LEU A 29 6.52 -17.69 -9.01
C LEU A 29 6.37 -17.86 -7.50
N ARG A 30 7.02 -18.89 -6.95
CA ARG A 30 7.10 -19.07 -5.49
C ARG A 30 8.20 -18.17 -4.93
N HIS A 31 7.83 -17.16 -4.17
CA HIS A 31 8.77 -16.24 -3.54
C HIS A 31 8.21 -15.69 -2.23
N ASP A 32 9.05 -15.57 -1.21
CA ASP A 32 8.73 -14.88 0.03
C ASP A 32 9.11 -13.41 -0.11
N LEU A 33 8.12 -12.52 -0.01
CA LEU A 33 8.32 -11.08 -0.19
C LEU A 33 9.19 -10.43 0.89
N GLU A 34 9.42 -11.11 2.02
CA GLU A 34 10.35 -10.67 3.07
C GLU A 34 11.81 -11.01 2.75
N VAL A 35 12.06 -11.83 1.72
CA VAL A 35 13.42 -12.19 1.26
C VAL A 35 13.82 -11.27 0.12
N VAL A 36 14.84 -10.46 0.36
CA VAL A 36 15.40 -9.52 -0.63
C VAL A 36 16.81 -9.94 -1.07
N PRO A 37 17.27 -9.61 -2.28
CA PRO A 37 16.57 -8.86 -3.32
C PRO A 37 15.49 -9.69 -4.02
N TRP A 38 14.42 -9.03 -4.48
CA TRP A 38 13.41 -9.67 -5.32
C TRP A 38 13.96 -10.04 -6.69
N PRO A 39 13.44 -11.11 -7.34
CA PRO A 39 14.03 -11.68 -8.55
C PRO A 39 13.82 -10.86 -9.84
N TRP A 40 13.25 -9.66 -9.74
CA TRP A 40 13.03 -8.78 -10.89
C TRP A 40 14.12 -7.71 -10.99
N PRO A 41 14.54 -7.37 -12.23
CA PRO A 41 15.48 -6.28 -12.47
C PRO A 41 14.90 -4.92 -12.03
N ASP A 42 15.78 -3.94 -11.83
CA ASP A 42 15.40 -2.56 -11.60
C ASP A 42 14.53 -2.06 -12.77
N ASP A 43 13.53 -1.23 -12.48
CA ASP A 43 12.69 -0.56 -13.46
C ASP A 43 11.95 -1.47 -14.47
N SER A 44 11.76 -2.76 -14.11
CA SER A 44 11.14 -3.77 -14.99
C SER A 44 9.64 -3.92 -14.84
N VAL A 45 9.07 -3.40 -13.74
CA VAL A 45 7.67 -3.59 -13.36
C VAL A 45 6.86 -2.33 -13.63
N GLY A 46 5.72 -2.47 -14.32
CA GLY A 46 4.80 -1.38 -14.64
C GLY A 46 3.57 -1.34 -13.75
N GLU A 47 3.20 -2.47 -13.16
CA GLU A 47 2.02 -2.55 -12.30
C GLU A 47 2.23 -3.59 -11.19
N VAL A 48 1.82 -3.23 -9.97
CA VAL A 48 1.82 -4.14 -8.81
C VAL A 48 0.45 -4.10 -8.16
N LEU A 49 -0.08 -5.27 -7.80
CA LEU A 49 -1.22 -5.43 -6.91
C LEU A 49 -0.76 -6.12 -5.62
N LEU A 50 -1.12 -5.53 -4.48
CA LEU A 50 -0.95 -6.07 -3.12
C LEU A 50 -2.33 -6.01 -2.46
N LYS A 51 -3.07 -7.11 -2.48
CA LYS A 51 -4.41 -7.18 -1.88
C LYS A 51 -4.38 -8.10 -0.66
N HIS A 52 -4.57 -7.53 0.52
CA HIS A 52 -4.48 -8.21 1.82
C HIS A 52 -3.12 -8.93 2.00
N VAL A 53 -2.04 -8.16 1.88
CA VAL A 53 -0.66 -8.66 1.92
C VAL A 53 0.21 -7.83 2.85
N LEU A 54 0.24 -6.49 2.69
CA LEU A 54 1.19 -5.63 3.42
C LEU A 54 0.97 -5.65 4.93
N GLU A 55 -0.25 -5.87 5.39
CA GLU A 55 -0.59 -6.01 6.81
C GLU A 55 0.05 -7.23 7.47
N HIS A 56 0.42 -8.24 6.68
CA HIS A 56 1.08 -9.46 7.15
C HIS A 56 2.61 -9.38 7.12
N LEU A 57 3.19 -8.39 6.41
CA LEU A 57 4.61 -8.34 6.11
C LEU A 57 5.38 -7.42 7.06
N GLY A 58 6.65 -7.79 7.27
CA GLY A 58 7.61 -6.97 8.00
C GLY A 58 7.23 -6.75 9.45
N ARG A 59 7.02 -7.81 10.23
CA ARG A 59 6.87 -7.71 11.68
C ARG A 59 8.01 -6.90 12.30
N ASP A 60 9.24 -7.12 11.84
CA ASP A 60 10.35 -6.20 12.06
C ASP A 60 10.21 -4.99 11.12
N PRO A 61 10.21 -3.76 11.64
CA PRO A 61 10.16 -2.55 10.81
C PRO A 61 11.26 -2.47 9.74
N ILE A 62 12.46 -3.02 9.99
CA ILE A 62 13.55 -3.04 9.02
C ILE A 62 13.15 -3.84 7.79
N VAL A 63 12.57 -5.03 7.98
CA VAL A 63 12.10 -5.88 6.87
C VAL A 63 11.04 -5.16 6.05
N TYR A 64 10.09 -4.49 6.71
CA TYR A 64 9.08 -3.70 6.01
C TYR A 64 9.67 -2.58 5.15
N LEU A 65 10.67 -1.88 5.68
CA LEU A 65 11.34 -0.80 4.94
C LEU A 65 12.13 -1.35 3.74
N GLU A 66 12.75 -2.53 3.86
CA GLU A 66 13.40 -3.20 2.72
C GLU A 66 12.39 -3.64 1.65
N ILE A 67 11.20 -4.11 2.03
CA ILE A 67 10.10 -4.38 1.09
C ILE A 67 9.71 -3.11 0.31
N MET A 68 9.59 -1.97 0.98
CA MET A 68 9.26 -0.70 0.32
C MET A 68 10.39 -0.24 -0.63
N LYS A 69 11.66 -0.50 -0.28
CA LYS A 69 12.79 -0.26 -1.18
C LYS A 69 12.76 -1.17 -2.40
N GLU A 70 12.42 -2.44 -2.24
CA GLU A 70 12.29 -3.38 -3.35
C GLU A 70 11.12 -3.01 -4.28
N LEU A 71 9.97 -2.65 -3.73
CA LEU A 71 8.85 -2.08 -4.53
C LEU A 71 9.32 -0.89 -5.37
N TYR A 72 10.09 0.02 -4.76
CA TYR A 72 10.64 1.16 -5.48
C TYR A 72 11.65 0.72 -6.54
N ARG A 73 12.57 -0.19 -6.22
CA ARG A 73 13.64 -0.64 -7.11
C ARG A 73 13.08 -1.28 -8.38
N VAL A 74 12.16 -2.24 -8.22
CA VAL A 74 11.64 -3.03 -9.36
C VAL A 74 10.65 -2.27 -10.24
N CYS A 75 9.88 -1.33 -9.67
CA CYS A 75 8.92 -0.54 -10.41
C CYS A 75 9.61 0.57 -11.21
N HIS A 76 9.26 0.75 -12.48
CA HIS A 76 9.76 1.88 -13.26
C HIS A 76 9.11 3.21 -12.82
N ASP A 77 9.69 4.34 -13.26
CA ASP A 77 9.12 5.67 -13.04
C ASP A 77 7.68 5.75 -13.55
N GLY A 78 6.76 6.13 -12.68
CA GLY A 78 5.34 6.24 -13.01
C GLY A 78 4.56 4.93 -13.05
N ALA A 79 5.14 3.79 -12.64
CA ALA A 79 4.42 2.54 -12.46
C ALA A 79 3.23 2.70 -11.49
N ILE A 80 2.27 1.80 -11.55
CA ILE A 80 1.07 1.84 -10.70
C ILE A 80 1.15 0.73 -9.66
N ILE A 81 1.10 1.10 -8.38
CA ILE A 81 1.10 0.16 -7.26
C ILE A 81 -0.24 0.28 -6.54
N ARG A 82 -1.08 -0.76 -6.65
CA ARG A 82 -2.37 -0.83 -5.97
C ARG A 82 -2.26 -1.65 -4.71
N ILE A 83 -2.67 -1.05 -3.59
CA ILE A 83 -2.63 -1.64 -2.26
C ILE A 83 -4.06 -1.65 -1.73
N VAL A 84 -4.53 -2.81 -1.28
CA VAL A 84 -5.81 -2.98 -0.58
C VAL A 84 -5.52 -3.65 0.74
N VAL A 85 -5.94 -3.03 1.83
CA VAL A 85 -5.72 -3.51 3.20
C VAL A 85 -6.97 -3.31 4.05
N PRO A 86 -7.20 -4.11 5.10
CA PRO A 86 -8.28 -3.84 6.03
C PRO A 86 -8.06 -2.50 6.75
N HIS A 87 -9.14 -1.79 6.99
CA HIS A 87 -9.06 -0.55 7.76
C HIS A 87 -8.63 -0.86 9.20
N HIS A 88 -7.69 -0.09 9.74
CA HIS A 88 -7.09 -0.33 11.06
C HIS A 88 -8.08 -0.25 12.25
N ARG A 89 -9.28 0.28 12.04
CA ARG A 89 -10.38 0.31 13.02
C ARG A 89 -11.52 -0.66 12.67
N HIS A 90 -11.32 -1.58 11.75
CA HIS A 90 -12.27 -2.63 11.43
C HIS A 90 -11.89 -3.94 12.12
N GLU A 91 -12.88 -4.72 12.54
CA GLU A 91 -12.65 -6.00 13.21
C GLU A 91 -11.86 -6.99 12.34
N HIS A 92 -11.97 -6.92 11.01
CA HIS A 92 -11.17 -7.73 10.10
C HIS A 92 -9.67 -7.54 10.29
N PHE A 93 -9.23 -6.33 10.71
CA PHE A 93 -7.82 -6.11 11.03
C PHE A 93 -7.41 -6.87 12.29
N PHE A 94 -8.25 -6.91 13.32
CA PHE A 94 -7.91 -7.52 14.61
C PHE A 94 -8.18 -9.03 14.68
N ASN A 95 -9.10 -9.55 13.85
CA ASN A 95 -9.51 -10.95 13.89
C ASN A 95 -8.47 -11.90 13.30
N ASP A 96 -7.54 -11.41 12.47
CA ASP A 96 -6.44 -12.20 11.96
C ASP A 96 -5.17 -11.98 12.82
N PRO A 97 -4.71 -13.00 13.57
CA PRO A 97 -3.53 -12.88 14.42
C PRO A 97 -2.21 -12.73 13.64
N THR A 98 -2.23 -12.90 12.33
CA THR A 98 -1.06 -12.72 11.46
C THR A 98 -0.91 -11.30 10.94
N HIS A 99 -1.86 -10.40 11.20
CA HIS A 99 -1.71 -8.98 10.93
C HIS A 99 -0.69 -8.36 11.90
N VAL A 100 0.42 -7.92 11.38
CA VAL A 100 1.53 -7.40 12.18
C VAL A 100 1.60 -5.87 12.19
N ARG A 101 0.89 -5.19 11.27
CA ARG A 101 0.88 -3.73 11.18
C ARG A 101 -0.39 -3.17 10.56
N ALA A 102 -0.83 -2.04 11.04
CA ALA A 102 -1.80 -1.20 10.35
C ALA A 102 -1.10 -0.47 9.19
N VAL A 103 -1.63 -0.62 7.98
CA VAL A 103 -1.17 0.10 6.79
C VAL A 103 -2.18 1.21 6.51
N THR A 104 -1.73 2.47 6.54
CA THR A 104 -2.60 3.64 6.39
C THR A 104 -2.14 4.53 5.24
N ALA A 105 -3.06 5.31 4.68
CA ALA A 105 -2.74 6.26 3.62
C ALA A 105 -1.73 7.32 4.10
N GLU A 106 -1.90 7.81 5.33
CA GLU A 106 -0.96 8.74 5.96
C GLU A 106 0.43 8.12 6.11
N GLY A 107 0.50 6.84 6.53
CA GLY A 107 1.76 6.10 6.60
C GLY A 107 2.46 5.99 5.25
N MET A 108 1.71 5.81 4.15
CA MET A 108 2.29 5.79 2.81
C MET A 108 2.85 7.14 2.39
N THR A 109 2.31 8.26 2.87
CA THR A 109 2.85 9.59 2.56
C THR A 109 4.23 9.86 3.15
N LEU A 110 4.65 9.12 4.20
CA LEU A 110 5.99 9.21 4.77
C LEU A 110 7.10 8.84 3.77
N PHE A 111 6.78 8.07 2.73
CA PHE A 111 7.70 7.70 1.67
C PHE A 111 7.77 8.72 0.53
N SER A 112 7.05 9.87 0.62
CA SER A 112 7.11 10.95 -0.37
C SER A 112 8.19 11.96 0.00
N GLN A 113 9.25 12.07 -0.82
CA GLN A 113 10.30 13.05 -0.58
C GLN A 113 9.80 14.49 -0.69
N ARG A 114 8.83 14.76 -1.55
CA ARG A 114 8.19 16.07 -1.66
C ARG A 114 7.53 16.48 -0.35
N LEU A 115 6.72 15.58 0.24
CA LEU A 115 6.08 15.83 1.54
C LEU A 115 7.10 15.89 2.68
N ASN A 116 8.12 15.02 2.66
CA ASN A 116 9.17 15.03 3.67
C ASN A 116 9.88 16.41 3.72
N ARG A 117 10.27 16.97 2.56
CA ARG A 117 10.89 18.31 2.51
C ARG A 117 9.94 19.39 2.99
N HIS A 118 8.67 19.31 2.62
CA HIS A 118 7.65 20.25 3.07
C HIS A 118 7.53 20.23 4.60
N TRP A 119 7.39 19.07 5.22
CA TRP A 119 7.27 18.94 6.67
C TRP A 119 8.50 19.38 7.42
N ILE A 120 9.69 19.06 6.91
CA ILE A 120 10.95 19.54 7.49
C ILE A 120 10.98 21.07 7.48
N ALA A 121 10.61 21.71 6.36
CA ALA A 121 10.58 23.16 6.24
C ALA A 121 9.56 23.83 7.17
N GLN A 122 8.48 23.12 7.53
CA GLN A 122 7.46 23.59 8.48
C GLN A 122 7.76 23.21 9.94
N GLY A 123 8.83 22.47 10.21
CA GLY A 123 9.21 22.04 11.56
C GLY A 123 8.33 20.90 12.12
N PHE A 124 7.62 20.13 11.27
CA PHE A 124 6.84 18.99 11.71
C PHE A 124 7.72 17.79 12.04
N SER A 125 7.40 17.10 13.15
CA SER A 125 8.16 15.92 13.63
C SER A 125 7.65 14.62 12.95
N HIS A 126 7.72 14.56 11.62
CA HIS A 126 7.43 13.35 10.86
C HIS A 126 8.71 12.63 10.48
N SER A 127 8.67 11.28 10.42
CA SER A 127 9.78 10.49 9.92
C SER A 127 9.92 10.68 8.40
N PRO A 128 11.00 11.28 7.88
CA PRO A 128 11.17 11.53 6.45
C PRO A 128 11.69 10.27 5.75
N LEU A 129 10.89 9.20 5.72
CA LEU A 129 11.31 7.88 5.25
C LEU A 129 11.73 7.89 3.77
N GLY A 130 11.05 8.68 2.93
CA GLY A 130 11.44 8.82 1.52
C GLY A 130 12.87 9.31 1.37
N ILE A 131 13.28 10.29 2.18
CA ILE A 131 14.66 10.84 2.19
C ILE A 131 15.63 9.82 2.78
N TYR A 132 15.31 9.22 3.93
CA TYR A 132 16.20 8.28 4.62
C TYR A 132 16.51 7.02 3.81
N LEU A 133 15.52 6.54 3.06
CA LEU A 133 15.65 5.32 2.26
C LEU A 133 16.07 5.58 0.81
N GLY A 134 16.11 6.84 0.36
CA GLY A 134 16.41 7.17 -1.03
C GLY A 134 15.32 6.73 -2.02
N ILE A 135 14.07 6.62 -1.57
CA ILE A 135 12.90 6.26 -2.39
C ILE A 135 11.91 7.41 -2.43
N ASP A 136 11.03 7.43 -3.42
CA ASP A 136 10.02 8.48 -3.55
C ASP A 136 8.71 7.91 -4.14
N PHE A 137 7.65 7.91 -3.32
CA PHE A 137 6.32 7.49 -3.74
C PHE A 137 5.32 8.63 -3.60
N GLU A 138 4.49 8.82 -4.61
CA GLU A 138 3.30 9.67 -4.53
C GLU A 138 2.07 8.79 -4.29
N LEU A 139 1.29 9.12 -3.25
CA LEU A 139 -0.08 8.61 -3.09
C LEU A 139 -0.98 9.42 -4.04
N ILE A 140 -1.44 8.78 -5.12
CA ILE A 140 -2.23 9.45 -6.17
C ILE A 140 -3.73 9.22 -6.04
N GLU A 141 -4.14 8.18 -5.32
CA GLU A 141 -5.54 7.88 -5.06
C GLU A 141 -5.70 7.15 -3.72
N MET A 142 -6.77 7.47 -3.00
CA MET A 142 -7.24 6.73 -1.85
C MET A 142 -8.76 6.57 -1.94
N LYS A 143 -9.25 5.35 -1.73
CA LYS A 143 -10.67 5.02 -1.63
C LYS A 143 -10.93 4.29 -0.33
N LEU A 144 -12.02 4.64 0.33
CA LEU A 144 -12.51 3.96 1.52
C LEU A 144 -13.70 3.08 1.12
N GLN A 145 -13.61 1.79 1.40
CA GLN A 145 -14.71 0.86 1.20
C GLN A 145 -15.58 0.87 2.45
N PRO A 146 -16.83 1.37 2.38
CA PRO A 146 -17.73 1.31 3.53
C PRO A 146 -18.07 -0.14 3.85
N SER A 147 -18.21 -0.43 5.14
CA SER A 147 -18.64 -1.74 5.62
C SER A 147 -20.14 -1.97 5.48
N GLU A 148 -20.59 -3.20 5.68
CA GLU A 148 -22.01 -3.52 5.78
C GLU A 148 -22.70 -2.74 6.89
N LEU A 149 -22.00 -2.48 8.02
CA LEU A 149 -22.54 -1.66 9.12
C LEU A 149 -22.86 -0.24 8.65
N TRP A 150 -21.99 0.38 7.85
CA TRP A 150 -22.26 1.70 7.27
C TRP A 150 -23.55 1.70 6.47
N TYR A 151 -23.74 0.76 5.55
CA TYR A 151 -24.95 0.67 4.72
C TYR A 151 -26.21 0.39 5.53
N ARG A 152 -26.12 -0.39 6.60
CA ARG A 152 -27.24 -0.61 7.53
C ARG A 152 -27.66 0.67 8.28
N LEU A 153 -26.69 1.49 8.66
CA LEU A 153 -26.94 2.75 9.37
C LEU A 153 -27.42 3.88 8.43
N HIS A 154 -27.09 3.80 7.15
CA HIS A 154 -27.39 4.82 6.12
C HIS A 154 -28.06 4.24 4.87
N PRO A 155 -29.21 3.54 4.98
CA PRO A 155 -29.77 2.74 3.88
C PRO A 155 -30.31 3.57 2.70
N GLN A 156 -30.47 4.87 2.87
CA GLN A 156 -31.07 5.74 1.84
C GLN A 156 -30.12 6.82 1.32
N LEU A 157 -28.90 6.87 1.82
CA LEU A 157 -27.94 7.91 1.45
C LEU A 157 -26.89 7.34 0.48
N PRO A 158 -26.53 8.08 -0.57
CA PRO A 158 -25.30 7.77 -1.29
C PRO A 158 -24.11 7.87 -0.34
N VAL A 159 -23.05 7.11 -0.63
CA VAL A 159 -21.83 7.16 0.20
C VAL A 159 -21.23 8.57 0.10
N ASP A 160 -21.30 9.32 1.18
CA ASP A 160 -20.58 10.57 1.36
C ASP A 160 -19.25 10.26 2.04
N ALA A 161 -18.16 10.39 1.30
CA ALA A 161 -16.81 10.12 1.80
C ALA A 161 -16.44 11.01 3.00
N GLY A 162 -16.89 12.26 3.04
CA GLY A 162 -16.67 13.18 4.14
C GLY A 162 -17.38 12.71 5.42
N ALA A 163 -18.66 12.37 5.31
CA ALA A 163 -19.44 11.83 6.43
C ALA A 163 -18.87 10.49 6.92
N LEU A 164 -18.46 9.61 6.00
CA LEU A 164 -17.82 8.34 6.33
C LEU A 164 -16.52 8.56 7.12
N MET A 165 -15.64 9.44 6.67
CA MET A 165 -14.41 9.78 7.38
C MET A 165 -14.69 10.38 8.76
N GLN A 166 -15.61 11.34 8.86
CA GLN A 166 -15.95 11.97 10.13
C GLN A 166 -16.51 10.97 11.14
N GLN A 167 -17.40 10.09 10.72
CA GLN A 167 -17.98 9.08 11.61
C GLN A 167 -16.98 7.99 11.96
N SER A 168 -16.11 7.58 11.04
CA SER A 168 -15.07 6.58 11.31
C SER A 168 -14.02 7.04 12.32
N ALA A 169 -13.88 8.35 12.53
CA ALA A 169 -13.08 8.90 13.63
C ALA A 169 -13.67 8.61 15.02
N LEU A 170 -15.00 8.44 15.10
CA LEU A 170 -15.73 8.21 16.35
C LEU A 170 -16.08 6.73 16.56
N TYR A 171 -16.42 6.00 15.49
CA TYR A 171 -16.94 4.64 15.54
C TYR A 171 -16.03 3.67 14.79
N ASN A 172 -15.92 2.44 15.31
CA ASN A 172 -15.24 1.34 14.65
C ASN A 172 -16.17 0.66 13.62
N ASN A 173 -15.58 -0.15 12.74
CA ASN A 173 -16.29 -1.01 11.78
C ASN A 173 -17.15 -0.28 10.74
N LEU A 174 -16.93 1.01 10.49
CA LEU A 174 -17.63 1.74 9.44
C LEU A 174 -16.93 1.67 8.07
N ILE A 175 -15.60 1.52 8.08
CA ILE A 175 -14.79 1.33 6.87
C ILE A 175 -14.19 -0.08 6.95
N GLU A 176 -14.41 -0.89 5.92
CA GLU A 176 -13.92 -2.26 5.85
C GLU A 176 -12.49 -2.30 5.30
N GLU A 177 -12.26 -1.65 4.15
CA GLU A 177 -10.98 -1.65 3.45
C GLU A 177 -10.53 -0.23 3.09
N VAL A 178 -9.22 -0.06 3.01
CA VAL A 178 -8.56 1.11 2.41
C VAL A 178 -7.88 0.67 1.14
N GLN A 179 -8.22 1.30 0.03
CA GLN A 179 -7.59 1.09 -1.26
C GLN A 179 -6.72 2.31 -1.58
N MET A 180 -5.45 2.07 -1.87
CA MET A 180 -4.45 3.10 -2.14
C MET A 180 -3.77 2.83 -3.46
N THR A 181 -3.50 3.88 -4.21
CA THR A 181 -2.67 3.79 -5.41
C THR A 181 -1.45 4.67 -5.23
N LEU A 182 -0.29 4.04 -5.28
CA LEU A 182 1.00 4.72 -5.24
C LEU A 182 1.63 4.77 -6.63
N ARG A 183 2.47 5.77 -6.84
CA ARG A 183 3.29 5.94 -8.03
C ARG A 183 4.74 6.23 -7.63
N PRO A 184 5.73 5.42 -8.03
CA PRO A 184 7.12 5.75 -7.82
C PRO A 184 7.52 6.95 -8.71
N VAL A 185 8.30 7.85 -8.13
CA VAL A 185 8.89 9.02 -8.81
C VAL A 185 10.39 8.79 -8.91
N LYS A 186 10.91 8.64 -10.12
CA LYS A 186 12.33 8.36 -10.37
C LYS A 186 12.98 9.39 -11.29
N PRO A 187 14.22 9.76 -11.02
CA PRO A 187 14.96 9.43 -9.80
C PRO A 187 14.32 10.05 -8.57
N ALA A 188 14.57 9.48 -7.39
CA ALA A 188 14.05 9.97 -6.12
C ALA A 188 14.40 11.45 -5.93
N GLY A 189 13.44 12.25 -5.42
CA GLY A 189 13.62 13.69 -5.24
C GLY A 189 13.40 14.55 -6.47
N ARG A 190 12.96 13.99 -7.58
CA ARG A 190 12.48 14.74 -8.73
C ARG A 190 11.25 15.57 -8.32
N GLY A 191 11.20 16.83 -8.75
CA GLY A 191 10.05 17.70 -8.52
C GLY A 191 8.76 17.19 -9.18
N PRO A 192 7.58 17.76 -8.85
CA PRO A 192 6.31 17.38 -9.47
C PRO A 192 6.37 17.54 -10.98
N ARG A 193 5.70 16.61 -11.68
CA ARG A 193 5.47 16.71 -13.13
C ARG A 193 4.32 17.63 -13.44
#